data_76393e33ee93e8e6e381100b4ecb35e9
#
_entry.id   76393e33ee93e8e6e381100b4ecb35e9
#
_cell.length_a   1.000
_cell.length_b   1.000
_cell.length_c   1.000
_cell.angle_alpha   90.00
_cell.angle_beta   90.00
_cell.angle_gamma   90.00
#
_symmetry.space_group_name_H-M   'P 1'
#
loop_
_entity.id
_entity.type
_entity.pdbx_description
1 polymer ?
#
loop_
_entity_poly.entity_id
_entity_poly.type
_entity_poly.pdbx_seq_one_letter_code
_entity_poly.pdbx_strand_id
1 'polypeptide(L)'
;MDKRKKIIIFAGAAIIVALLLYWGLFRGTAVSVETAAVKRGPMTVTVDGEGKTRARVKTTITAPISGRMSRIRLLEGDNVPHDFPITEIDPNPPVQRFPDRFDERSNPRAAKVFSPMAGRILRIFQKGEGFVAAGTPLVEVGDPENVEIVVDILSTEAVRIPPGAPINVTGQGFPEPVKARVRLIEPQAITKVSALGVEEQRVNVVGMFLSKPPRFGDNFRIDVSIIVWATQDGITVPSSALFRSGADWSVFVVESRRARQRTITVGQQNAEETQVLGGLAEGETVILHPPNQLADGVRVNVQ
;
A
#
# COMPACT_ATOMS: atom_id res chain seq x y z
N MET A 1 -68.65 32.14 46.56
CA MET A 1 -67.21 32.28 46.15
C MET A 1 -67.06 33.53 45.30
N ASP A 2 -66.34 34.53 45.84
CA ASP A 2 -66.30 35.87 45.28
C ASP A 2 -65.75 35.88 43.87
N LYS A 3 -66.35 36.63 42.95
CA LYS A 3 -65.88 36.75 41.53
C LYS A 3 -64.41 37.07 41.42
N ARG A 4 -63.86 37.85 42.37
CA ARG A 4 -62.47 38.18 42.45
C ARG A 4 -61.56 36.96 42.73
N LYS A 5 -61.97 36.01 43.56
CA LYS A 5 -61.19 34.78 43.84
C LYS A 5 -61.16 33.85 42.60
N LYS A 6 -62.25 33.79 41.81
CA LYS A 6 -62.26 33.02 40.57
C LYS A 6 -61.32 33.57 39.50
N ILE A 7 -61.24 34.90 39.38
CA ILE A 7 -60.35 35.55 38.44
C ILE A 7 -58.87 35.30 38.78
N ILE A 8 -58.50 35.35 40.07
CA ILE A 8 -57.15 35.08 40.52
C ILE A 8 -56.74 33.64 40.25
N ILE A 9 -57.66 32.69 40.45
CA ILE A 9 -57.38 31.24 40.19
C ILE A 9 -57.23 31.01 38.69
N PHE A 10 -58.07 31.62 37.84
CA PHE A 10 -57.92 31.50 36.39
C PHE A 10 -56.65 32.18 35.83
N ALA A 11 -56.24 33.31 36.38
CA ALA A 11 -55.00 33.98 35.99
C ALA A 11 -53.76 33.14 36.42
N GLY A 12 -53.79 32.51 37.61
CA GLY A 12 -52.74 31.64 38.07
C GLY A 12 -52.60 30.35 37.21
N ALA A 13 -53.76 29.76 36.84
CA ALA A 13 -53.77 28.60 35.95
C ALA A 13 -53.26 28.92 34.54
N ALA A 14 -53.62 30.12 34.00
CA ALA A 14 -53.10 30.57 32.69
C ALA A 14 -51.59 30.81 32.70
N ILE A 15 -51.03 31.32 33.78
CA ILE A 15 -49.59 31.51 33.94
C ILE A 15 -48.87 30.16 34.01
N ILE A 16 -49.41 29.19 34.74
CA ILE A 16 -48.85 27.84 34.85
C ILE A 16 -48.88 27.16 33.47
N VAL A 17 -49.98 27.25 32.73
CA VAL A 17 -50.09 26.70 31.37
C VAL A 17 -49.14 27.38 30.42
N ALA A 18 -48.99 28.73 30.50
CA ALA A 18 -48.03 29.48 29.69
C ALA A 18 -46.57 29.05 30.01
N LEU A 19 -46.25 28.83 31.29
CA LEU A 19 -44.93 28.34 31.72
C LEU A 19 -44.67 26.90 31.27
N LEU A 20 -45.69 26.03 31.31
CA LEU A 20 -45.59 24.67 30.80
C LEU A 20 -45.46 24.61 29.28
N LEU A 21 -46.17 25.45 28.55
CA LEU A 21 -46.04 25.61 27.09
C LEU A 21 -44.68 26.20 26.74
N TYR A 22 -44.21 27.22 27.44
CA TYR A 22 -42.88 27.80 27.29
C TYR A 22 -41.81 26.71 27.52
N TRP A 23 -41.92 25.94 28.60
CA TRP A 23 -40.99 24.87 28.93
C TRP A 23 -41.03 23.71 27.92
N GLY A 24 -42.20 23.40 27.36
CA GLY A 24 -42.39 22.37 26.30
C GLY A 24 -41.85 22.81 24.96
N LEU A 25 -42.06 24.06 24.55
CA LEU A 25 -41.57 24.62 23.31
C LEU A 25 -40.04 24.84 23.29
N PHE A 26 -39.45 25.13 24.47
CA PHE A 26 -38.01 25.30 24.61
C PHE A 26 -37.25 23.98 24.98
N ARG A 27 -37.90 22.84 25.06
CA ARG A 27 -37.28 21.54 25.08
C ARG A 27 -36.87 21.18 23.67
N GLY A 28 -35.71 21.72 23.20
CA GLY A 28 -35.14 21.31 21.94
C GLY A 28 -35.01 19.78 21.86
N THR A 29 -35.43 19.20 20.76
CA THR A 29 -35.30 17.76 20.48
C THR A 29 -33.83 17.40 20.55
N ALA A 30 -33.48 16.38 21.33
CA ALA A 30 -32.10 15.89 21.38
C ALA A 30 -31.75 15.26 20.03
N VAL A 31 -30.60 15.64 19.48
CA VAL A 31 -30.09 15.06 18.25
C VAL A 31 -29.43 13.72 18.60
N SER A 32 -29.84 12.65 17.93
CA SER A 32 -29.20 11.33 18.09
C SER A 32 -27.86 11.35 17.38
N VAL A 33 -26.79 10.93 18.08
CA VAL A 33 -25.41 10.99 17.59
C VAL A 33 -24.68 9.72 17.96
N GLU A 34 -23.80 9.31 17.05
CA GLU A 34 -22.82 8.26 17.29
C GLU A 34 -21.57 8.86 17.92
N THR A 35 -20.93 8.14 18.82
CA THR A 35 -19.80 8.68 19.59
C THR A 35 -18.65 7.69 19.66
N ALA A 36 -17.43 8.22 19.87
CA ALA A 36 -16.25 7.44 20.19
C ALA A 36 -15.48 8.07 21.35
N ALA A 37 -14.79 7.24 22.12
CA ALA A 37 -13.90 7.73 23.15
C ALA A 37 -12.54 8.14 22.53
N VAL A 38 -11.99 9.24 23.02
CA VAL A 38 -10.62 9.64 22.76
C VAL A 38 -9.68 8.62 23.39
N LYS A 39 -8.80 8.03 22.59
CA LYS A 39 -7.89 6.97 23.03
C LYS A 39 -6.46 7.48 23.09
N ARG A 40 -5.69 6.85 23.95
CA ARG A 40 -4.24 6.98 23.96
C ARG A 40 -3.64 5.63 23.59
N GLY A 41 -2.73 5.61 22.63
CA GLY A 41 -2.14 4.37 22.17
C GLY A 41 -1.24 4.51 20.95
N PRO A 42 -0.81 3.37 20.40
CA PRO A 42 0.02 3.36 19.20
C PRO A 42 -0.78 3.81 17.98
N MET A 43 -0.14 4.64 17.16
CA MET A 43 -0.66 5.05 15.86
C MET A 43 0.44 4.97 14.82
N THR A 44 0.09 4.51 13.62
CA THR A 44 0.99 4.45 12.47
C THR A 44 0.38 5.15 11.27
N VAL A 45 1.23 5.80 10.49
CA VAL A 45 0.87 6.34 9.18
C VAL A 45 1.66 5.57 8.13
N THR A 46 0.97 5.03 7.15
CA THR A 46 1.55 4.21 6.08
C THR A 46 1.40 4.88 4.72
N VAL A 47 2.30 4.54 3.84
CA VAL A 47 2.14 4.66 2.40
C VAL A 47 1.94 3.25 1.88
N ASP A 48 0.76 2.99 1.36
CA ASP A 48 0.38 1.68 0.85
C ASP A 48 0.63 1.61 -0.65
N GLY A 49 1.02 0.44 -1.14
CA GLY A 49 1.29 0.25 -2.55
C GLY A 49 1.32 -1.21 -2.96
N GLU A 50 1.13 -1.42 -4.25
CA GLU A 50 1.35 -2.71 -4.87
C GLU A 50 2.79 -2.81 -5.35
N GLY A 51 3.38 -3.96 -5.15
CA GLY A 51 4.74 -4.23 -5.56
C GLY A 51 4.90 -5.62 -6.13
N LYS A 52 6.14 -5.93 -6.44
CA LYS A 52 6.55 -7.25 -6.86
C LYS A 52 7.89 -7.63 -6.28
N THR A 53 8.10 -8.93 -6.13
CA THR A 53 9.42 -9.45 -5.83
C THR A 53 10.31 -9.38 -7.07
N ARG A 54 11.59 -9.13 -6.87
CA ARG A 54 12.61 -9.12 -7.93
C ARG A 54 13.84 -9.85 -7.44
N ALA A 55 14.30 -10.85 -8.20
CA ALA A 55 15.60 -11.47 -7.93
C ALA A 55 16.70 -10.41 -7.99
N ARG A 56 17.48 -10.26 -6.91
CA ARG A 56 18.53 -9.24 -6.80
C ARG A 56 19.64 -9.45 -7.80
N VAL A 57 19.95 -10.72 -8.08
CA VAL A 57 20.97 -11.09 -9.05
C VAL A 57 20.30 -12.01 -10.06
N LYS A 58 20.20 -11.53 -11.29
CA LYS A 58 19.74 -12.33 -12.42
C LYS A 58 20.40 -11.88 -13.69
N THR A 59 20.57 -12.79 -14.61
CA THR A 59 21.22 -12.54 -15.90
C THR A 59 20.43 -13.20 -17.01
N THR A 60 20.15 -12.43 -18.06
CA THR A 60 19.59 -12.96 -19.29
C THR A 60 20.72 -13.42 -20.20
N ILE A 61 20.77 -14.71 -20.47
CA ILE A 61 21.71 -15.33 -21.38
C ILE A 61 21.16 -15.17 -22.80
N THR A 62 21.94 -14.54 -23.66
CA THR A 62 21.56 -14.29 -25.07
C THR A 62 22.41 -15.12 -26.02
N ALA A 63 21.93 -15.30 -27.25
CA ALA A 63 22.67 -15.95 -28.30
C ALA A 63 23.92 -15.12 -28.68
N PRO A 64 25.16 -15.63 -28.54
CA PRO A 64 26.38 -14.88 -28.88
C PRO A 64 26.57 -14.72 -30.39
N ILE A 65 26.01 -15.60 -31.19
CA ILE A 65 26.09 -15.61 -32.64
C ILE A 65 24.73 -15.98 -33.24
N SER A 66 24.54 -15.62 -34.52
CA SER A 66 23.37 -16.10 -35.28
C SER A 66 23.63 -17.53 -35.79
N GLY A 67 22.63 -18.39 -35.71
CA GLY A 67 22.77 -19.77 -36.16
C GLY A 67 21.61 -20.66 -35.73
N ARG A 68 21.74 -21.96 -35.98
CA ARG A 68 20.77 -22.97 -35.55
C ARG A 68 21.09 -23.39 -34.13
N MET A 69 20.18 -23.08 -33.20
CA MET A 69 20.26 -23.46 -31.81
C MET A 69 19.75 -24.87 -31.59
N SER A 70 20.48 -25.66 -30.79
CA SER A 70 20.01 -26.95 -30.30
C SER A 70 18.94 -26.77 -29.22
N ARG A 71 18.05 -27.74 -29.08
CA ARG A 71 17.01 -27.73 -28.07
C ARG A 71 17.57 -27.62 -26.66
N ILE A 72 17.07 -26.66 -25.88
CA ILE A 72 17.37 -26.54 -24.46
C ILE A 72 16.62 -27.65 -23.70
N ARG A 73 17.37 -28.51 -22.99
CA ARG A 73 16.83 -29.67 -22.26
C ARG A 73 16.48 -29.33 -20.82
N LEU A 74 16.89 -28.16 -20.33
CA LEU A 74 16.60 -27.65 -18.99
C LEU A 74 15.11 -27.30 -18.85
N LEU A 75 14.65 -27.29 -17.61
CA LEU A 75 13.33 -26.84 -17.21
C LEU A 75 13.45 -25.57 -16.35
N GLU A 76 12.40 -24.79 -16.33
CA GLU A 76 12.27 -23.69 -15.39
C GLU A 76 12.26 -24.27 -13.95
N GLY A 77 13.08 -23.66 -13.07
CA GLY A 77 13.31 -24.17 -11.71
C GLY A 77 14.57 -25.04 -11.56
N ASP A 78 15.17 -25.53 -12.64
CA ASP A 78 16.41 -26.33 -12.57
C ASP A 78 17.56 -25.50 -12.01
N ASN A 79 18.39 -26.13 -11.16
CA ASN A 79 19.62 -25.55 -10.66
C ASN A 79 20.72 -25.67 -11.72
N VAL A 80 21.40 -24.57 -11.98
CA VAL A 80 22.56 -24.52 -12.88
C VAL A 80 23.76 -23.94 -12.14
N PRO A 81 24.90 -24.64 -12.12
CA PRO A 81 26.16 -24.09 -11.62
C PRO A 81 26.74 -23.03 -12.59
N HIS A 82 27.75 -22.31 -12.13
CA HIS A 82 28.57 -21.47 -13.01
C HIS A 82 29.21 -22.33 -14.11
N ASP A 83 29.29 -21.81 -15.32
CA ASP A 83 29.83 -22.48 -16.52
C ASP A 83 29.06 -23.76 -16.93
N PHE A 84 27.78 -23.85 -16.55
CA PHE A 84 26.94 -24.96 -17.01
C PHE A 84 26.52 -24.75 -18.47
N PRO A 85 26.66 -25.77 -19.34
CA PRO A 85 26.25 -25.64 -20.74
C PRO A 85 24.71 -25.61 -20.89
N ILE A 86 24.20 -24.53 -21.48
CA ILE A 86 22.77 -24.31 -21.70
C ILE A 86 22.33 -24.88 -23.04
N THR A 87 23.05 -24.53 -24.11
CA THR A 87 22.79 -24.96 -25.48
C THR A 87 24.02 -24.77 -26.38
N GLU A 88 23.91 -25.22 -27.62
CA GLU A 88 24.90 -25.00 -28.68
C GLU A 88 24.24 -24.30 -29.87
N ILE A 89 24.96 -23.38 -30.50
CA ILE A 89 24.51 -22.64 -31.70
C ILE A 89 25.49 -22.90 -32.82
N ASP A 90 25.01 -23.49 -33.90
CA ASP A 90 25.77 -23.75 -35.11
C ASP A 90 25.54 -22.60 -36.13
N PRO A 91 26.53 -21.79 -36.47
CA PRO A 91 26.40 -20.71 -37.42
C PRO A 91 26.18 -21.20 -38.88
N ASN A 92 26.57 -22.45 -39.18
CA ASN A 92 26.38 -23.10 -40.46
C ASN A 92 25.58 -24.39 -40.26
N PRO A 93 24.23 -24.34 -40.26
CA PRO A 93 23.45 -25.58 -40.24
C PRO A 93 23.85 -26.41 -41.45
N PRO A 94 23.97 -27.74 -41.37
CA PRO A 94 24.41 -28.57 -42.45
C PRO A 94 23.43 -28.35 -43.63
N VAL A 95 23.89 -27.59 -44.62
CA VAL A 95 23.33 -27.64 -45.97
C VAL A 95 23.44 -29.09 -46.40
N GLN A 96 22.37 -29.71 -46.91
CA GLN A 96 22.41 -31.07 -47.42
C GLN A 96 23.70 -31.29 -48.21
N ARG A 97 24.65 -32.01 -47.60
CA ARG A 97 25.93 -32.30 -48.18
C ARG A 97 25.71 -33.22 -49.40
N PHE A 98 26.00 -32.72 -50.57
CA PHE A 98 26.31 -33.59 -51.67
C PHE A 98 27.56 -34.40 -51.27
N PRO A 99 27.59 -35.74 -51.52
CA PRO A 99 28.54 -36.68 -50.90
C PRO A 99 30.01 -36.51 -51.32
N ASP A 100 30.40 -35.60 -52.15
CA ASP A 100 31.68 -35.63 -52.90
C ASP A 100 32.73 -34.62 -52.52
N ARG A 101 32.58 -33.83 -51.41
CA ARG A 101 33.70 -33.01 -50.94
C ARG A 101 33.76 -33.02 -49.40
N PHE A 102 34.60 -33.92 -48.91
CA PHE A 102 35.06 -33.87 -47.53
C PHE A 102 36.08 -32.74 -47.40
N ASP A 103 35.63 -31.56 -46.97
CA ASP A 103 36.51 -30.54 -46.43
C ASP A 103 36.32 -30.44 -44.90
N GLU A 104 37.13 -31.22 -44.16
CA GLU A 104 37.13 -31.26 -42.70
C GLU A 104 37.64 -29.99 -42.04
N ARG A 105 38.00 -28.95 -42.81
CA ARG A 105 38.74 -27.79 -42.30
C ARG A 105 37.91 -26.54 -42.06
N SER A 106 36.65 -26.54 -42.39
CA SER A 106 35.81 -25.33 -42.29
C SER A 106 34.45 -25.55 -41.58
N ASN A 107 34.44 -26.33 -40.51
CA ASN A 107 33.28 -26.31 -39.62
C ASN A 107 33.59 -25.28 -38.51
N PRO A 108 33.06 -24.03 -38.59
CA PRO A 108 33.16 -23.14 -37.46
C PRO A 108 32.50 -23.88 -36.28
N ARG A 109 33.27 -24.12 -35.22
CA ARG A 109 32.82 -24.86 -34.04
C ARG A 109 31.55 -24.24 -33.54
N ALA A 110 30.54 -25.04 -33.35
CA ALA A 110 29.29 -24.62 -32.70
C ALA A 110 29.61 -23.86 -31.41
N ALA A 111 29.08 -22.67 -31.25
CA ALA A 111 29.31 -21.86 -30.08
C ALA A 111 28.48 -22.45 -28.93
N LYS A 112 29.18 -22.95 -27.90
CA LYS A 112 28.51 -23.38 -26.67
C LYS A 112 28.15 -22.16 -25.84
N VAL A 113 26.91 -22.11 -25.37
CA VAL A 113 26.38 -21.08 -24.50
C VAL A 113 26.38 -21.60 -23.10
N PHE A 114 27.04 -20.91 -22.18
CA PHE A 114 27.18 -21.28 -20.78
C PHE A 114 26.47 -20.30 -19.86
N SER A 115 26.11 -20.78 -18.66
CA SER A 115 25.62 -19.92 -17.60
C SER A 115 26.77 -19.10 -16.98
N PRO A 116 26.71 -17.77 -16.97
CA PRO A 116 27.76 -16.94 -16.37
C PRO A 116 27.70 -16.89 -14.85
N MET A 117 26.72 -17.54 -14.23
CA MET A 117 26.52 -17.58 -12.78
C MET A 117 25.85 -18.87 -12.33
N ALA A 118 26.05 -19.22 -11.07
CA ALA A 118 25.26 -20.27 -10.42
C ALA A 118 23.89 -19.70 -10.04
N GLY A 119 22.82 -20.48 -10.21
CA GLY A 119 21.46 -20.06 -9.88
C GLY A 119 20.42 -21.07 -10.33
N ARG A 120 19.18 -20.60 -10.45
CA ARG A 120 18.08 -21.38 -11.04
C ARG A 120 17.64 -20.76 -12.35
N ILE A 121 17.17 -21.61 -13.26
CA ILE A 121 16.47 -21.16 -14.46
C ILE A 121 15.16 -20.50 -14.04
N LEU A 122 15.07 -19.18 -14.19
CA LEU A 122 13.85 -18.41 -13.88
C LEU A 122 12.88 -18.44 -15.05
N ARG A 123 13.42 -18.38 -16.29
CA ARG A 123 12.62 -18.39 -17.51
C ARG A 123 13.41 -18.92 -18.68
N ILE A 124 12.72 -19.62 -19.57
CA ILE A 124 13.26 -20.06 -20.87
C ILE A 124 12.48 -19.36 -21.97
N PHE A 125 13.15 -18.45 -22.72
CA PHE A 125 12.54 -17.69 -23.81
C PHE A 125 12.46 -18.52 -25.10
N GLN A 126 13.52 -19.34 -25.37
CA GLN A 126 13.65 -20.16 -26.56
C GLN A 126 13.93 -21.61 -26.14
N LYS A 127 12.91 -22.47 -26.14
CA LYS A 127 13.05 -23.87 -25.71
C LYS A 127 13.36 -24.83 -26.85
N GLY A 128 12.77 -24.56 -28.01
CA GLY A 128 12.85 -25.44 -29.17
C GLY A 128 14.14 -25.26 -29.98
N GLU A 129 14.48 -26.29 -30.76
CA GLU A 129 15.46 -26.17 -31.81
C GLU A 129 15.02 -25.21 -32.89
N GLY A 130 15.88 -24.36 -33.41
CA GLY A 130 15.54 -23.39 -34.42
C GLY A 130 16.64 -22.38 -34.70
N PHE A 131 16.42 -21.53 -35.71
CA PHE A 131 17.34 -20.43 -36.01
C PHE A 131 17.13 -19.29 -35.02
N VAL A 132 18.23 -18.77 -34.46
CA VAL A 132 18.25 -17.61 -33.58
C VAL A 132 19.23 -16.57 -34.13
N ALA A 133 18.90 -15.29 -33.98
CA ALA A 133 19.78 -14.19 -34.28
C ALA A 133 20.69 -13.91 -33.08
N ALA A 134 21.88 -13.37 -33.31
CA ALA A 134 22.76 -12.88 -32.24
C ALA A 134 21.99 -11.84 -31.38
N GLY A 135 22.14 -11.91 -30.05
CA GLY A 135 21.43 -11.06 -29.09
C GLY A 135 20.04 -11.57 -28.70
N THR A 136 19.49 -12.63 -29.33
CA THR A 136 18.20 -13.20 -28.95
C THR A 136 18.25 -13.74 -27.51
N PRO A 137 17.33 -13.35 -26.60
CA PRO A 137 17.25 -13.91 -25.27
C PRO A 137 16.94 -15.41 -25.31
N LEU A 138 17.69 -16.21 -24.59
CA LEU A 138 17.54 -17.67 -24.53
C LEU A 138 16.97 -18.13 -23.20
N VAL A 139 17.65 -17.76 -22.10
CA VAL A 139 17.32 -18.19 -20.75
C VAL A 139 17.62 -17.06 -19.76
N GLU A 140 16.82 -16.93 -18.73
CA GLU A 140 17.11 -16.08 -17.58
C GLU A 140 17.50 -16.95 -16.39
N VAL A 141 18.66 -16.70 -15.82
CA VAL A 141 19.19 -17.38 -14.62
C VAL A 141 19.27 -16.41 -13.47
N GLY A 142 18.88 -16.81 -12.29
CA GLY A 142 18.94 -15.96 -11.11
C GLY A 142 18.82 -16.76 -9.82
N ASP A 143 18.93 -16.05 -8.69
CA ASP A 143 18.72 -16.61 -7.37
C ASP A 143 17.31 -16.27 -6.86
N PRO A 144 16.36 -17.24 -6.90
CA PRO A 144 14.99 -16.99 -6.44
C PRO A 144 14.88 -16.89 -4.91
N GLU A 145 15.92 -17.22 -4.16
CA GLU A 145 15.93 -17.11 -2.70
C GLU A 145 16.42 -15.73 -2.23
N ASN A 146 17.15 -15.01 -3.08
CA ASN A 146 17.67 -13.67 -2.81
C ASN A 146 16.85 -12.65 -3.57
N VAL A 147 15.64 -12.42 -3.12
CA VAL A 147 14.71 -11.48 -3.71
C VAL A 147 14.64 -10.18 -2.92
N GLU A 148 14.38 -9.10 -3.63
CA GLU A 148 14.03 -7.79 -3.07
C GLU A 148 12.60 -7.44 -3.44
N ILE A 149 12.07 -6.43 -2.76
CA ILE A 149 10.75 -5.87 -3.00
C ILE A 149 10.90 -4.66 -3.90
N VAL A 150 10.10 -4.53 -4.93
CA VAL A 150 10.02 -3.32 -5.75
C VAL A 150 8.58 -2.84 -5.74
N VAL A 151 8.35 -1.69 -5.14
CA VAL A 151 7.03 -1.07 -4.98
C VAL A 151 6.96 0.17 -5.84
N ASP A 152 5.89 0.32 -6.55
CA ASP A 152 5.61 1.44 -7.44
C ASP A 152 4.75 2.47 -6.71
N ILE A 153 5.35 3.56 -6.25
CA ILE A 153 4.74 4.59 -5.39
C ILE A 153 4.64 5.91 -6.14
N LEU A 154 3.58 6.69 -5.92
CA LEU A 154 3.47 8.05 -6.43
C LEU A 154 4.64 8.91 -5.92
N SER A 155 5.23 9.72 -6.80
CA SER A 155 6.39 10.55 -6.45
C SER A 155 6.09 11.51 -5.28
N THR A 156 4.85 11.99 -5.18
CA THR A 156 4.39 12.86 -4.08
C THR A 156 4.34 12.16 -2.72
N GLU A 157 4.14 10.83 -2.71
CA GLU A 157 4.15 10.03 -1.48
C GLU A 157 5.55 9.52 -1.16
N ALA A 158 6.35 9.21 -2.20
CA ALA A 158 7.71 8.71 -2.03
C ALA A 158 8.62 9.66 -1.23
N VAL A 159 8.41 10.98 -1.35
CA VAL A 159 9.17 11.99 -0.58
C VAL A 159 8.89 11.94 0.93
N ARG A 160 7.80 11.31 1.33
CA ARG A 160 7.43 11.13 2.76
C ARG A 160 8.10 9.92 3.38
N ILE A 161 8.71 9.04 2.58
CA ILE A 161 9.29 7.78 3.04
C ILE A 161 10.70 8.03 3.55
N PRO A 162 10.98 7.86 4.85
CA PRO A 162 12.32 8.02 5.37
C PRO A 162 13.22 6.84 4.95
N PRO A 163 14.53 7.07 4.79
CA PRO A 163 15.49 5.98 4.53
C PRO A 163 15.40 4.91 5.61
N GLY A 164 15.37 3.65 5.21
CA GLY A 164 15.27 2.53 6.14
C GLY A 164 13.89 2.32 6.77
N ALA A 165 12.83 2.96 6.26
CA ALA A 165 11.47 2.81 6.75
C ALA A 165 11.06 1.33 6.85
N PRO A 166 10.35 0.92 7.92
CA PRO A 166 9.81 -0.44 8.02
C PRO A 166 8.73 -0.68 6.98
N ILE A 167 8.71 -1.89 6.44
CA ILE A 167 7.71 -2.35 5.48
C ILE A 167 7.01 -3.57 6.06
N ASN A 168 5.70 -3.58 6.02
CA ASN A 168 4.88 -4.75 6.21
C ASN A 168 4.45 -5.27 4.83
N VAL A 169 4.84 -6.49 4.51
CA VAL A 169 4.48 -7.16 3.25
C VAL A 169 3.34 -8.11 3.52
N THR A 170 2.26 -7.94 2.79
CA THR A 170 1.07 -8.77 2.84
C THR A 170 0.77 -9.33 1.44
N GLY A 171 -0.14 -10.29 1.35
CA GLY A 171 -0.55 -10.86 0.07
C GLY A 171 -1.17 -12.23 0.23
N GLN A 172 -1.74 -12.73 -0.86
CA GLN A 172 -2.31 -14.07 -0.88
C GLN A 172 -1.20 -15.11 -0.65
N GLY A 173 -1.31 -15.88 0.42
CA GLY A 173 -0.34 -16.92 0.79
C GLY A 173 0.51 -16.59 2.01
N PHE A 174 0.31 -15.43 2.65
CA PHE A 174 0.93 -15.10 3.92
C PHE A 174 -0.09 -15.18 5.05
N PRO A 175 0.09 -16.06 6.03
CA PRO A 175 -0.75 -16.06 7.23
C PRO A 175 -0.50 -14.82 8.10
N GLU A 176 0.70 -14.24 8.02
CA GLU A 176 1.11 -13.06 8.78
C GLU A 176 1.94 -12.10 7.90
N PRO A 177 1.92 -10.79 8.17
CA PRO A 177 2.75 -9.82 7.46
C PRO A 177 4.24 -10.12 7.60
N VAL A 178 4.94 -10.22 6.48
CA VAL A 178 6.40 -10.40 6.46
C VAL A 178 7.08 -9.04 6.61
N LYS A 179 8.04 -8.96 7.52
CA LYS A 179 8.76 -7.71 7.79
C LYS A 179 9.89 -7.49 6.79
N ALA A 180 9.95 -6.25 6.32
CA ALA A 180 10.99 -5.79 5.42
C ALA A 180 11.37 -4.34 5.78
N ARG A 181 12.34 -3.78 5.06
CA ARG A 181 12.82 -2.42 5.24
C ARG A 181 13.15 -1.77 3.90
N VAL A 182 12.87 -0.50 3.77
CA VAL A 182 13.28 0.29 2.60
C VAL A 182 14.81 0.31 2.53
N ARG A 183 15.35 -0.11 1.39
CA ARG A 183 16.78 -0.08 1.09
C ARG A 183 17.16 1.16 0.27
N LEU A 184 16.34 1.45 -0.74
CA LEU A 184 16.60 2.50 -1.71
C LEU A 184 15.29 3.02 -2.28
N ILE A 185 15.22 4.31 -2.51
CA ILE A 185 14.24 4.95 -3.38
C ILE A 185 14.98 5.30 -4.66
N GLU A 186 14.56 4.74 -5.80
CA GLU A 186 15.22 5.01 -7.08
C GLU A 186 15.05 6.50 -7.42
N PRO A 187 16.14 7.19 -7.83
CA PRO A 187 16.10 8.65 -8.01
C PRO A 187 15.34 9.09 -9.27
N GLN A 188 14.98 8.14 -10.13
CA GLN A 188 14.28 8.42 -11.38
C GLN A 188 12.79 8.13 -11.25
N ALA A 189 11.96 9.13 -11.49
CA ALA A 189 10.54 8.95 -11.66
C ALA A 189 10.22 8.55 -13.11
N ILE A 190 9.22 7.70 -13.27
CA ILE A 190 8.67 7.28 -14.57
C ILE A 190 7.22 7.71 -14.67
N THR A 191 6.80 8.15 -15.86
CA THR A 191 5.39 8.45 -16.13
C THR A 191 4.67 7.15 -16.49
N LYS A 192 3.60 6.87 -15.76
CA LYS A 192 2.69 5.75 -16.06
C LYS A 192 1.28 6.28 -16.23
N VAL A 193 0.51 5.63 -17.09
CA VAL A 193 -0.91 5.91 -17.25
C VAL A 193 -1.68 4.99 -16.31
N SER A 194 -2.47 5.59 -15.41
CA SER A 194 -3.33 4.83 -14.49
C SER A 194 -4.49 4.15 -15.24
N ALA A 195 -5.20 3.25 -14.57
CA ALA A 195 -6.37 2.58 -15.12
C ALA A 195 -7.50 3.56 -15.55
N LEU A 196 -7.49 4.78 -15.01
CA LEU A 196 -8.42 5.85 -15.34
C LEU A 196 -7.94 6.76 -16.49
N GLY A 197 -6.78 6.44 -17.11
CA GLY A 197 -6.20 7.23 -18.19
C GLY A 197 -5.45 8.48 -17.75
N VAL A 198 -5.17 8.64 -16.45
CA VAL A 198 -4.42 9.79 -15.91
C VAL A 198 -2.94 9.47 -15.86
N GLU A 199 -2.10 10.39 -16.33
CA GLU A 199 -0.65 10.29 -16.20
C GLU A 199 -0.23 10.54 -14.75
N GLU A 200 0.54 9.61 -14.21
CA GLU A 200 1.07 9.63 -12.84
C GLU A 200 2.59 9.53 -12.86
N GLN A 201 3.25 10.38 -12.07
CA GLN A 201 4.68 10.27 -11.82
C GLN A 201 4.92 9.29 -10.67
N ARG A 202 5.59 8.19 -10.98
CA ARG A 202 5.82 7.10 -10.03
C ARG A 202 7.31 6.82 -9.86
N VAL A 203 7.68 6.37 -8.66
CA VAL A 203 9.06 6.07 -8.26
C VAL A 203 9.10 4.64 -7.70
N ASN A 204 10.12 3.88 -8.06
CA ASN A 204 10.34 2.57 -7.46
C ASN A 204 10.97 2.72 -6.07
N VAL A 205 10.29 2.19 -5.07
CA VAL A 205 10.84 2.01 -3.72
C VAL A 205 11.29 0.57 -3.59
N VAL A 206 12.58 0.37 -3.34
CA VAL A 206 13.20 -0.94 -3.22
C VAL A 206 13.35 -1.30 -1.75
N GLY A 207 12.75 -2.42 -1.35
CA GLY A 207 12.81 -2.97 -0.01
C GLY A 207 13.60 -4.28 0.05
N MET A 208 14.10 -4.59 1.24
CA MET A 208 14.74 -5.86 1.54
C MET A 208 14.00 -6.58 2.67
N PHE A 209 13.80 -7.88 2.54
CA PHE A 209 13.24 -8.70 3.61
C PHE A 209 14.22 -8.77 4.79
N LEU A 210 13.70 -8.74 6.01
CA LEU A 210 14.50 -8.88 7.24
C LEU A 210 14.75 -10.35 7.60
N SER A 211 13.94 -11.26 7.07
CA SER A 211 14.09 -12.70 7.20
C SER A 211 13.86 -13.35 5.84
N LYS A 212 14.33 -14.58 5.67
CA LYS A 212 14.11 -15.32 4.41
C LYS A 212 12.60 -15.41 4.12
N PRO A 213 12.14 -14.85 3.00
CA PRO A 213 10.72 -14.87 2.67
C PRO A 213 10.27 -16.31 2.36
N PRO A 214 9.06 -16.72 2.78
CA PRO A 214 8.55 -18.04 2.45
C PRO A 214 8.26 -18.11 0.94
N ARG A 215 8.97 -19.00 0.23
CA ARG A 215 8.67 -19.47 -1.14
C ARG A 215 8.25 -18.42 -2.17
N PHE A 216 8.90 -17.26 -2.17
CA PHE A 216 8.75 -16.31 -3.28
C PHE A 216 9.66 -16.66 -4.44
N GLY A 217 9.14 -16.48 -5.64
CA GLY A 217 9.95 -16.43 -6.84
C GLY A 217 10.20 -14.98 -7.29
N ASP A 218 10.76 -14.82 -8.46
CA ASP A 218 10.86 -13.53 -9.16
C ASP A 218 9.48 -13.11 -9.70
N ASN A 219 9.18 -11.81 -9.65
CA ASN A 219 7.97 -11.18 -10.21
C ASN A 219 6.63 -11.60 -9.57
N PHE A 220 6.63 -12.05 -8.30
CA PHE A 220 5.40 -12.31 -7.55
C PHE A 220 4.80 -10.98 -7.06
N ARG A 221 3.49 -10.82 -7.26
CA ARG A 221 2.75 -9.66 -6.75
C ARG A 221 2.62 -9.72 -5.23
N ILE A 222 2.83 -8.59 -4.59
CA ILE A 222 2.74 -8.39 -3.15
C ILE A 222 2.10 -7.04 -2.86
N ASP A 223 1.41 -6.95 -1.73
CA ASP A 223 0.91 -5.70 -1.19
C ASP A 223 1.82 -5.25 -0.05
N VAL A 224 2.09 -3.97 0.02
CA VAL A 224 3.00 -3.43 1.03
C VAL A 224 2.42 -2.21 1.71
N SER A 225 2.72 -2.10 3.01
CA SER A 225 2.46 -0.89 3.81
C SER A 225 3.79 -0.39 4.35
N ILE A 226 4.26 0.74 3.84
CA ILE A 226 5.51 1.38 4.27
C ILE A 226 5.19 2.33 5.40
N ILE A 227 5.75 2.10 6.59
CA ILE A 227 5.51 2.95 7.75
C ILE A 227 6.36 4.21 7.62
N VAL A 228 5.69 5.35 7.41
CA VAL A 228 6.36 6.65 7.27
C VAL A 228 6.43 7.42 8.58
N TRP A 229 5.54 7.10 9.50
CA TRP A 229 5.53 7.68 10.85
C TRP A 229 4.85 6.72 11.83
N ALA A 230 5.31 6.72 13.07
CA ALA A 230 4.72 5.93 14.15
C ALA A 230 4.92 6.61 15.51
N THR A 231 3.96 6.44 16.40
CA THR A 231 4.06 6.74 17.83
C THR A 231 3.52 5.58 18.65
N GLN A 232 4.02 5.40 19.86
CA GLN A 232 3.51 4.39 20.81
C GLN A 232 2.48 4.96 21.77
N ASP A 233 2.47 6.28 21.95
CA ASP A 233 1.69 6.97 22.97
C ASP A 233 1.07 8.27 22.44
N GLY A 234 0.27 8.16 21.37
CA GLY A 234 -0.46 9.28 20.79
C GLY A 234 -1.89 9.36 21.30
N ILE A 235 -2.41 10.58 21.53
CA ILE A 235 -3.85 10.79 21.68
C ILE A 235 -4.47 10.77 20.30
N THR A 236 -5.46 9.89 20.04
CA THR A 236 -6.10 9.72 18.76
C THR A 236 -7.60 9.82 18.84
N VAL A 237 -8.20 10.28 17.77
CA VAL A 237 -9.65 10.31 17.56
C VAL A 237 -9.96 9.77 16.16
N PRO A 238 -11.11 9.14 15.95
CA PRO A 238 -11.54 8.77 14.60
C PRO A 238 -11.58 10.01 13.69
N SER A 239 -11.03 9.90 12.49
CA SER A 239 -11.00 11.02 11.52
C SER A 239 -12.40 11.53 11.17
N SER A 240 -13.42 10.69 11.30
CA SER A 240 -14.84 11.03 11.10
C SER A 240 -15.42 11.97 12.17
N ALA A 241 -14.73 12.19 13.29
CA ALA A 241 -15.17 13.15 14.31
C ALA A 241 -14.74 14.58 13.99
N LEU A 242 -13.80 14.77 13.05
CA LEU A 242 -13.22 16.07 12.73
C LEU A 242 -14.04 16.82 11.69
N PHE A 243 -14.15 18.14 11.91
CA PHE A 243 -14.70 19.03 10.91
C PHE A 243 -13.96 20.37 10.89
N ARG A 244 -14.10 21.12 9.80
CA ARG A 244 -13.51 22.46 9.68
C ARG A 244 -14.43 23.51 10.24
N SER A 245 -13.90 24.36 11.13
CA SER A 245 -14.57 25.56 11.62
C SER A 245 -13.69 26.77 11.27
N GLY A 246 -13.98 27.41 10.14
CA GLY A 246 -13.07 28.41 9.56
C GLY A 246 -11.74 27.77 9.11
N ALA A 247 -10.64 28.29 9.62
CA ALA A 247 -9.30 27.78 9.33
C ALA A 247 -8.88 26.57 10.22
N ASP A 248 -9.56 26.40 11.36
CA ASP A 248 -9.16 25.46 12.39
C ASP A 248 -9.90 24.12 12.30
N TRP A 249 -9.26 23.08 12.84
CA TRP A 249 -9.92 21.80 13.09
C TRP A 249 -10.69 21.84 14.39
N SER A 250 -11.89 21.30 14.37
CA SER A 250 -12.79 21.24 15.52
C SER A 250 -13.43 19.87 15.65
N VAL A 251 -13.86 19.55 16.85
CA VAL A 251 -14.66 18.37 17.20
C VAL A 251 -15.81 18.78 18.08
N PHE A 252 -16.85 17.97 18.17
CA PHE A 252 -17.86 18.07 19.22
C PHE A 252 -17.57 17.06 20.32
N VAL A 253 -17.39 17.54 21.54
CA VAL A 253 -17.24 16.74 22.76
C VAL A 253 -18.60 16.64 23.44
N VAL A 254 -18.96 15.47 23.97
CA VAL A 254 -20.18 15.28 24.73
C VAL A 254 -19.93 15.64 26.20
N GLU A 255 -20.49 16.76 26.65
CA GLU A 255 -20.45 17.20 28.04
C GLU A 255 -21.87 17.34 28.58
N SER A 256 -22.23 16.65 29.66
CA SER A 256 -23.53 16.72 30.30
C SER A 256 -24.71 16.54 29.31
N ARG A 257 -24.60 15.58 28.38
CA ARG A 257 -25.56 15.32 27.29
C ARG A 257 -25.75 16.51 26.34
N ARG A 258 -24.73 17.33 26.14
CA ARG A 258 -24.70 18.43 25.17
C ARG A 258 -23.44 18.31 24.31
N ALA A 259 -23.59 18.67 23.06
CA ALA A 259 -22.46 18.84 22.17
C ALA A 259 -21.73 20.14 22.52
N ARG A 260 -20.43 20.06 22.75
CA ARG A 260 -19.56 21.22 22.94
C ARG A 260 -18.53 21.25 21.83
N GLN A 261 -18.59 22.32 21.04
CA GLN A 261 -17.58 22.54 20.00
C GLN A 261 -16.25 22.91 20.67
N ARG A 262 -15.18 22.23 20.27
CA ARG A 262 -13.86 22.49 20.76
C ARG A 262 -12.86 22.51 19.62
N THR A 263 -12.07 23.54 19.52
CA THR A 263 -10.95 23.64 18.59
C THR A 263 -9.82 22.77 19.06
N ILE A 264 -9.20 22.04 18.13
CA ILE A 264 -8.10 21.11 18.41
C ILE A 264 -6.91 21.36 17.49
N THR A 265 -5.73 20.99 17.97
CA THR A 265 -4.52 20.93 17.16
C THR A 265 -4.29 19.50 16.72
N VAL A 266 -4.26 19.27 15.42
CA VAL A 266 -4.05 17.93 14.85
C VAL A 266 -2.58 17.73 14.47
N GLY A 267 -2.12 16.49 14.57
CA GLY A 267 -0.82 16.03 14.10
C GLY A 267 -0.93 15.17 12.85
N GLN A 268 -0.38 13.97 12.91
CA GLN A 268 -0.43 13.00 11.83
C GLN A 268 -1.84 12.39 11.68
N GLN A 269 -2.17 12.00 10.47
CA GLN A 269 -3.46 11.43 10.13
C GLN A 269 -3.27 10.21 9.24
N ASN A 270 -4.07 9.18 9.49
CA ASN A 270 -4.25 8.05 8.57
C ASN A 270 -5.73 7.94 8.14
N ALA A 271 -6.11 6.88 7.45
CA ALA A 271 -7.48 6.70 6.94
C ALA A 271 -8.53 6.59 8.06
N GLU A 272 -8.17 6.10 9.23
CA GLU A 272 -9.10 5.78 10.32
C GLU A 272 -9.03 6.82 11.44
N GLU A 273 -7.83 7.25 11.82
CA GLU A 273 -7.57 8.04 13.01
C GLU A 273 -6.73 9.27 12.72
N THR A 274 -6.91 10.30 13.53
CA THR A 274 -6.10 11.51 13.53
C THR A 274 -5.49 11.71 14.91
N GLN A 275 -4.18 11.98 14.93
CA GLN A 275 -3.46 12.36 16.12
C GLN A 275 -3.90 13.75 16.60
N VAL A 276 -4.16 13.89 17.89
CA VAL A 276 -4.46 15.17 18.55
C VAL A 276 -3.26 15.58 19.38
N LEU A 277 -2.70 16.75 19.04
CA LEU A 277 -1.57 17.34 19.76
C LEU A 277 -2.01 18.22 20.92
N GLY A 278 -3.26 18.71 20.89
CA GLY A 278 -3.83 19.55 21.94
C GLY A 278 -5.33 19.81 21.75
N GLY A 279 -6.01 20.12 22.85
CA GLY A 279 -7.43 20.44 22.87
C GLY A 279 -8.33 19.29 23.30
N LEU A 280 -7.82 18.05 23.44
CA LEU A 280 -8.57 16.90 23.97
C LEU A 280 -7.74 16.13 24.98
N ALA A 281 -8.40 15.50 25.92
CA ALA A 281 -7.83 14.58 26.89
C ALA A 281 -8.31 13.14 26.62
N GLU A 282 -7.50 12.17 27.05
CA GLU A 282 -7.87 10.76 27.02
C GLU A 282 -9.16 10.49 27.80
N GLY A 283 -10.04 9.67 27.25
CA GLY A 283 -11.32 9.29 27.85
C GLY A 283 -12.47 10.27 27.55
N GLU A 284 -12.22 11.43 26.95
CA GLU A 284 -13.31 12.29 26.48
C GLU A 284 -14.10 11.61 25.37
N THR A 285 -15.39 11.94 25.24
CA THR A 285 -16.27 11.37 24.25
C THR A 285 -16.51 12.37 23.13
N VAL A 286 -16.15 12.02 21.88
CA VAL A 286 -16.34 12.84 20.69
C VAL A 286 -17.47 12.31 19.82
N ILE A 287 -18.16 13.19 19.12
CA ILE A 287 -19.26 12.88 18.22
C ILE A 287 -18.68 12.54 16.84
N LEU A 288 -19.09 11.38 16.29
CA LEU A 288 -18.77 10.95 14.95
C LEU A 288 -19.74 11.53 13.94
N HIS A 289 -19.25 11.79 12.73
CA HIS A 289 -20.07 12.27 11.60
C HIS A 289 -21.04 13.40 12.02
N PRO A 290 -20.54 14.52 12.63
CA PRO A 290 -21.42 15.54 13.17
C PRO A 290 -22.33 16.08 12.08
N PRO A 291 -23.68 16.03 12.28
CA PRO A 291 -24.63 16.52 11.29
C PRO A 291 -24.54 18.05 11.18
N ASN A 292 -24.79 18.61 9.99
CA ASN A 292 -24.67 20.05 9.70
C ASN A 292 -25.51 20.94 10.63
N GLN A 293 -26.57 20.42 11.22
CA GLN A 293 -27.44 21.12 12.17
C GLN A 293 -26.95 21.08 13.62
N LEU A 294 -25.86 20.34 13.90
CA LEU A 294 -25.31 20.28 15.24
C LEU A 294 -24.55 21.57 15.54
N ALA A 295 -24.92 22.24 16.61
CA ALA A 295 -24.28 23.46 17.06
C ALA A 295 -23.85 23.34 18.52
N ASP A 296 -22.99 24.25 18.98
CA ASP A 296 -22.57 24.28 20.38
C ASP A 296 -23.76 24.38 21.34
N GLY A 297 -23.74 23.59 22.40
CA GLY A 297 -24.77 23.55 23.43
C GLY A 297 -26.02 22.72 23.10
N VAL A 298 -26.18 22.21 21.89
CA VAL A 298 -27.33 21.37 21.51
C VAL A 298 -27.35 20.08 22.35
N ARG A 299 -28.55 19.69 22.79
CA ARG A 299 -28.73 18.41 23.48
C ARG A 299 -28.53 17.25 22.54
N VAL A 300 -27.80 16.23 22.98
CA VAL A 300 -27.53 15.02 22.22
C VAL A 300 -27.98 13.78 22.99
N ASN A 301 -28.37 12.79 22.22
CA ASN A 301 -28.68 11.45 22.72
C ASN A 301 -27.64 10.50 22.10
N VAL A 302 -26.80 9.91 22.92
CA VAL A 302 -25.76 8.98 22.50
C VAL A 302 -26.39 7.63 22.21
N GLN A 303 -26.14 7.08 21.03
CA GLN A 303 -26.55 5.74 20.62
C GLN A 303 -25.52 4.70 21.00
#